data_3b10f133a6f2b4754dd6269e0ff3a567
#
_entry.id   3b10f133a6f2b4754dd6269e0ff3a567
#
_cell.length_a   1.000
_cell.length_b   1.000
_cell.length_c   1.000
_cell.angle_alpha   90.00
_cell.angle_beta   90.00
_cell.angle_gamma   90.00
#
_symmetry.space_group_name_H-M   'P 1'
#
loop_
_entity.id
_entity.type
_entity.pdbx_description
1 polymer ?
#
loop_
_entity_poly.entity_id
_entity_poly.type
_entity_poly.pdbx_seq_one_letter_code
_entity_poly.pdbx_strand_id
1 'polypeptide(L)'
;MTGAADWCAFSDEAERQEIRAAFEAGLAWGEAKKRLFERINDEIAPARDEYDRLMANPGEVETILREGAERVRPESMALLDKVRRAVGLRPFTVVD
;
A
#
# COMPACT_ATOMS: atom_id res chain seq x y z
N MET A 1 -5.16 -4.14 27.87
CA MET A 1 -6.04 -4.91 26.99
C MET A 1 -5.66 -4.65 25.53
N THR A 2 -4.80 -5.46 25.01
CA THR A 2 -4.27 -5.33 23.65
C THR A 2 -5.31 -5.61 22.55
N GLY A 3 -6.26 -6.49 22.76
CA GLY A 3 -7.23 -6.89 21.74
C GLY A 3 -8.24 -5.82 21.31
N ALA A 4 -8.57 -4.87 22.18
CA ALA A 4 -9.49 -3.78 21.82
C ALA A 4 -8.80 -2.69 20.96
N ALA A 5 -7.50 -2.52 21.12
CA ALA A 5 -6.72 -1.56 20.31
C ALA A 5 -6.59 -2.01 18.84
N ASP A 6 -6.40 -3.32 18.62
CA ASP A 6 -6.29 -3.89 17.29
C ASP A 6 -7.60 -3.71 16.49
N TRP A 7 -8.73 -3.86 17.15
CA TRP A 7 -10.04 -3.60 16.56
C TRP A 7 -10.22 -2.14 16.11
N CYS A 8 -9.68 -1.19 16.89
CA CYS A 8 -9.80 0.23 16.57
C CYS A 8 -9.11 0.62 15.25
N ALA A 9 -8.11 -0.13 14.82
CA ALA A 9 -7.38 0.15 13.58
C ALA A 9 -8.18 -0.17 12.32
N PHE A 10 -9.06 -1.18 12.38
CA PHE A 10 -9.79 -1.71 11.22
C PHE A 10 -11.31 -1.47 11.28
N SER A 11 -11.81 -0.81 12.32
CA SER A 11 -13.24 -0.66 12.57
C SER A 11 -13.67 0.80 12.47
N ASP A 12 -14.89 1.01 12.02
CA ASP A 12 -15.57 2.29 12.16
C ASP A 12 -16.09 2.49 13.60
N GLU A 13 -16.70 3.65 13.88
CA GLU A 13 -17.16 3.99 15.23
C GLU A 13 -18.31 3.09 15.69
N ALA A 14 -19.18 2.67 14.79
CA ALA A 14 -20.30 1.78 15.14
C ALA A 14 -19.79 0.37 15.50
N GLU A 15 -18.86 -0.16 14.70
CA GLU A 15 -18.21 -1.45 14.95
C GLU A 15 -17.42 -1.43 16.27
N ARG A 16 -16.76 -0.31 16.60
CA ARG A 16 -16.04 -0.14 17.88
C ARG A 16 -16.96 -0.20 19.07
N GLN A 17 -18.11 0.44 18.99
CA GLN A 17 -19.12 0.41 20.06
C GLN A 17 -19.69 -0.99 20.22
N GLU A 18 -20.00 -1.67 19.13
CA GLU A 18 -20.50 -3.04 19.15
C GLU A 18 -19.51 -4.00 19.80
N ILE A 19 -18.24 -3.96 19.41
CA ILE A 19 -17.23 -4.86 19.96
C ILE A 19 -16.94 -4.55 21.44
N ARG A 20 -16.98 -3.27 21.84
CA ARG A 20 -16.83 -2.88 23.24
C ARG A 20 -17.97 -3.46 24.09
N ALA A 21 -19.20 -3.31 23.64
CA ALA A 21 -20.35 -3.89 24.30
C ALA A 21 -20.28 -5.42 24.39
N ALA A 22 -19.80 -6.08 23.35
CA ALA A 22 -19.59 -7.52 23.34
C ALA A 22 -18.53 -7.97 24.37
N PHE A 23 -17.44 -7.22 24.53
CA PHE A 23 -16.42 -7.48 25.57
C PHE A 23 -16.97 -7.29 26.97
N GLU A 24 -17.78 -6.25 27.19
CA GLU A 24 -18.47 -6.01 28.49
C GLU A 24 -19.46 -7.12 28.81
N ALA A 25 -20.09 -7.70 27.80
CA ALA A 25 -21.00 -8.85 27.95
C ALA A 25 -20.27 -10.20 28.13
N GLY A 26 -18.93 -10.22 28.09
CA GLY A 26 -18.14 -11.43 28.32
C GLY A 26 -17.76 -12.21 27.08
N LEU A 27 -17.50 -11.53 25.96
CA LEU A 27 -17.03 -12.15 24.71
C LEU A 27 -15.74 -12.96 24.95
N ALA A 28 -15.76 -14.23 24.53
CA ALA A 28 -14.59 -15.09 24.64
C ALA A 28 -13.46 -14.63 23.69
N TRP A 29 -12.21 -14.72 24.15
CA TRP A 29 -11.03 -14.32 23.38
C TRP A 29 -10.91 -15.00 22.02
N GLY A 30 -11.24 -16.30 21.94
CA GLY A 30 -11.24 -17.04 20.69
C GLY A 30 -12.22 -16.48 19.65
N GLU A 31 -13.41 -16.12 20.11
CA GLU A 31 -14.44 -15.51 19.27
C GLU A 31 -14.05 -14.08 18.84
N ALA A 32 -13.48 -13.30 19.75
CA ALA A 32 -12.98 -11.96 19.43
C ALA A 32 -11.88 -12.00 18.35
N LYS A 33 -10.94 -12.92 18.46
CA LYS A 33 -9.88 -13.13 17.45
C LYS A 33 -10.44 -13.55 16.10
N LYS A 34 -11.43 -14.44 16.10
CA LYS A 34 -12.08 -14.91 14.87
C LYS A 34 -12.77 -13.76 14.14
N ARG A 35 -13.56 -12.97 14.85
CA ARG A 35 -14.23 -11.78 14.28
C ARG A 35 -13.24 -10.77 13.73
N LEU A 36 -12.14 -10.50 14.44
CA LEU A 36 -11.09 -9.61 13.98
C LEU A 36 -10.41 -10.14 12.72
N PHE A 37 -10.11 -11.42 12.67
CA PHE A 37 -9.55 -12.07 11.48
C PHE A 37 -10.49 -11.91 10.27
N GLU A 38 -11.78 -12.21 10.45
CA GLU A 38 -12.77 -12.07 9.38
C GLU A 38 -12.85 -10.62 8.88
N ARG A 39 -12.89 -9.65 9.79
CA ARG A 39 -12.94 -8.22 9.44
C ARG A 39 -11.71 -7.75 8.65
N ILE A 40 -10.53 -8.13 9.09
CA ILE A 40 -9.28 -7.79 8.39
C ILE A 40 -9.21 -8.49 7.04
N ASN A 41 -9.58 -9.76 6.99
CA ASN A 41 -9.57 -10.54 5.75
C ASN A 41 -10.52 -9.97 4.70
N ASP A 42 -11.73 -9.56 5.10
CA ASP A 42 -12.69 -8.94 4.18
C ASP A 42 -12.16 -7.64 3.56
N GLU A 43 -11.40 -6.86 4.33
CA GLU A 43 -10.79 -5.63 3.84
C GLU A 43 -9.59 -5.89 2.92
N ILE A 44 -8.78 -6.89 3.23
CA ILE A 44 -7.53 -7.17 2.52
C ILE A 44 -7.74 -8.12 1.32
N ALA A 45 -8.75 -8.98 1.35
CA ALA A 45 -8.96 -9.99 0.32
C ALA A 45 -8.97 -9.42 -1.12
N PRO A 46 -9.66 -8.31 -1.42
CA PRO A 46 -9.62 -7.73 -2.77
C PRO A 46 -8.23 -7.28 -3.21
N ALA A 47 -7.45 -6.72 -2.28
CA ALA A 47 -6.08 -6.31 -2.56
C ALA A 47 -5.15 -7.52 -2.76
N ARG A 48 -5.38 -8.61 -2.03
CA ARG A 48 -4.65 -9.87 -2.19
C ARG A 48 -4.94 -10.50 -3.56
N ASP A 49 -6.20 -10.53 -3.97
CA ASP A 49 -6.59 -11.05 -5.27
C ASP A 49 -5.93 -10.26 -6.41
N GLU A 50 -5.87 -8.94 -6.30
CA GLU A 50 -5.17 -8.09 -7.26
C GLU A 50 -3.64 -8.31 -7.22
N TYR A 51 -3.06 -8.52 -6.05
CA TYR A 51 -1.64 -8.87 -5.92
C TYR A 51 -1.34 -10.20 -6.65
N ASP A 52 -2.16 -11.23 -6.42
CA ASP A 52 -1.97 -12.53 -7.05
C ASP A 52 -2.14 -12.44 -8.57
N ARG A 53 -3.09 -11.64 -9.05
CA ARG A 53 -3.29 -11.36 -10.47
C ARG A 53 -2.06 -10.71 -11.10
N LEU A 54 -1.51 -9.69 -10.46
CA LEU A 54 -0.32 -8.98 -10.94
C LEU A 54 0.93 -9.86 -10.89
N MET A 55 1.08 -10.69 -9.86
CA MET A 55 2.20 -11.64 -9.75
C MET A 55 2.17 -12.71 -10.84
N ALA A 56 0.98 -13.09 -11.30
CA ALA A 56 0.83 -13.98 -12.43
C ALA A 56 1.12 -13.31 -13.79
N ASN A 57 1.13 -11.99 -13.84
CA ASN A 57 1.32 -11.20 -15.07
C ASN A 57 2.43 -10.14 -14.93
N PRO A 58 3.70 -10.55 -14.77
CA PRO A 58 4.80 -9.61 -14.55
C PRO A 58 4.99 -8.61 -15.70
N GLY A 59 4.64 -8.96 -16.92
CA GLY A 59 4.68 -8.05 -18.06
C GLY A 59 3.73 -6.86 -17.95
N GLU A 60 2.59 -7.04 -17.30
CA GLU A 60 1.65 -5.95 -17.00
C GLU A 60 2.27 -4.95 -16.02
N VAL A 61 2.92 -5.46 -14.97
CA VAL A 61 3.63 -4.63 -13.99
C VAL A 61 4.73 -3.81 -14.66
N GLU A 62 5.53 -4.42 -15.54
CA GLU A 62 6.55 -3.71 -16.31
C GLU A 62 5.96 -2.60 -17.19
N THR A 63 4.81 -2.85 -17.81
CA THR A 63 4.12 -1.84 -18.62
C THR A 63 3.69 -0.65 -17.79
N ILE A 64 3.06 -0.88 -16.65
CA ILE A 64 2.65 0.17 -15.71
C ILE A 64 3.85 1.00 -15.25
N LEU A 65 4.95 0.35 -14.89
CA LEU A 65 6.19 1.03 -14.47
C LEU A 65 6.80 1.87 -15.61
N ARG A 66 6.80 1.35 -16.83
CA ARG A 66 7.32 2.06 -18.01
C ARG A 66 6.49 3.30 -18.31
N GLU A 67 5.18 3.18 -18.35
CA GLU A 67 4.27 4.31 -18.57
C GLU A 67 4.40 5.37 -17.48
N GLY A 68 4.54 4.95 -16.22
CA GLY A 68 4.82 5.86 -15.11
C GLY A 68 6.16 6.60 -15.25
N ALA A 69 7.20 5.88 -15.65
CA ALA A 69 8.51 6.46 -15.89
C ALA A 69 8.50 7.46 -17.07
N GLU A 70 7.80 7.15 -18.15
CA GLU A 70 7.68 8.05 -19.30
C GLU A 70 6.97 9.36 -18.94
N ARG A 71 5.96 9.32 -18.09
CA ARG A 71 5.27 10.54 -17.63
C ARG A 71 6.16 11.45 -16.80
N VAL A 72 7.00 10.89 -15.95
CA VAL A 72 7.85 11.64 -15.00
C VAL A 72 9.19 12.05 -15.63
N ARG A 73 9.65 11.33 -16.65
CA ARG A 73 10.96 11.53 -17.29
C ARG A 73 11.23 12.97 -17.73
N PRO A 74 10.31 13.70 -18.40
CA PRO A 74 10.58 15.08 -18.81
C PRO A 74 10.93 16.01 -17.64
N GLU A 75 10.20 15.93 -16.55
CA GLU A 75 10.46 16.74 -15.34
C GLU A 75 11.75 16.32 -14.65
N SER A 76 11.94 15.02 -14.47
CA SER A 76 13.14 14.46 -13.83
C SER A 76 14.41 14.78 -14.62
N MET A 77 14.38 14.70 -15.93
CA MET A 77 15.53 15.01 -16.78
C MET A 77 15.88 16.50 -16.76
N ALA A 78 14.89 17.38 -16.75
CA ALA A 78 15.11 18.82 -16.65
C ALA A 78 15.79 19.21 -15.33
N LEU A 79 15.36 18.62 -14.23
CA LEU A 79 15.98 18.82 -12.93
C LEU A 79 17.38 18.21 -12.86
N LEU A 80 17.54 17.00 -13.34
CA LEU A 80 18.81 16.26 -13.32
C LEU A 80 19.88 17.00 -14.14
N ASP A 81 19.52 17.61 -15.27
CA ASP A 81 20.41 18.46 -16.06
C ASP A 81 20.93 19.65 -15.27
N LYS A 82 20.06 20.32 -14.52
CA LYS A 82 20.46 21.44 -13.65
C LYS A 82 21.44 20.97 -12.55
N VAL A 83 21.12 19.85 -11.91
CA VAL A 83 21.98 19.26 -10.85
C VAL A 83 23.34 18.86 -11.42
N ARG A 84 23.37 18.18 -12.56
CA ARG A 84 24.64 17.78 -13.22
C ARG A 84 25.52 18.98 -13.56
N ARG A 85 24.96 20.03 -14.11
CA ARG A 85 25.69 21.27 -14.41
C ARG A 85 26.22 21.94 -13.13
N ALA A 86 25.42 21.98 -12.07
CA ALA A 86 25.80 22.56 -10.80
C ALA A 86 27.00 21.86 -10.14
N VAL A 87 27.14 20.56 -10.31
CA VAL A 87 28.28 19.77 -9.78
C VAL A 87 29.41 19.57 -10.80
N GLY A 88 29.36 20.24 -11.96
CA GLY A 88 30.42 20.21 -12.95
C GLY A 88 30.39 19.00 -13.91
N LEU A 89 29.31 18.25 -13.94
CA LEU A 89 29.14 17.17 -14.92
C LEU A 89 28.66 17.75 -16.26
N ARG A 90 29.40 17.48 -17.32
CA ARG A 90 29.02 17.87 -18.67
C ARG A 90 28.22 16.77 -19.36
N PRO A 91 27.24 17.12 -20.21
CA PRO A 91 26.62 16.13 -21.08
C PRO A 91 27.67 15.52 -21.99
N PHE A 92 27.63 14.23 -22.20
CA PHE A 92 28.47 13.57 -23.20
C PHE A 92 28.04 14.06 -24.60
N THR A 93 28.91 14.78 -25.26
CA THR A 93 28.79 14.97 -26.71
C THR A 93 29.46 13.79 -27.36
N VAL A 94 28.67 13.00 -28.09
CA VAL A 94 29.24 12.02 -29.02
C VAL A 94 29.93 12.84 -30.10
N VAL A 95 31.26 12.78 -30.15
CA VAL A 95 32.03 13.33 -31.23
C VAL A 95 32.00 12.27 -32.33
N ASP A 96 31.31 12.54 -33.44
CA ASP A 96 31.34 11.73 -34.64
C ASP A 96 32.73 11.76 -35.29
#